data_c45059c1841620765ac58dc013663c30
#
_entry.id   c45059c1841620765ac58dc013663c30
#
_cell.length_a   1.000
_cell.length_b   1.000
_cell.length_c   1.000
_cell.angle_alpha   90.00
_cell.angle_beta   90.00
_cell.angle_gamma   90.00
#
_symmetry.space_group_name_H-M   'P 1'
#
loop_
_entity.id
_entity.type
_entity.pdbx_description
1 polymer ?
#
loop_
_entity_poly.entity_id
_entity_poly.type
_entity_poly.pdbx_seq_one_letter_code
_entity_poly.pdbx_strand_id
1 'polypeptide(L)'
;KKVKEAHVCTSTYLSLYIPSVILHTQIPQWVLDELRPQNIKKLMRLLSEAELPHPQGKKFSKMKFLLFQTALYDNKSDIMQVIFPDRQWMEERYNCNSVIQLMTCTVIRVLDLIGMRKKKR
;
A
#
# COMPACT_ATOMS: atom_id res chain seq x y z
N LYS A 1 -7.91 20.33 1.06
CA LYS A 1 -9.25 19.86 0.63
C LYS A 1 -9.12 18.77 -0.44
N LYS A 2 -8.47 19.03 -1.59
CA LYS A 2 -8.33 18.06 -2.70
C LYS A 2 -7.71 16.71 -2.28
N VAL A 3 -6.73 16.69 -1.37
CA VAL A 3 -6.06 15.45 -0.89
C VAL A 3 -7.04 14.55 -0.13
N LYS A 4 -7.95 15.15 0.67
CA LYS A 4 -8.99 14.40 1.39
C LYS A 4 -10.05 13.82 0.44
N GLU A 5 -10.41 14.59 -0.58
CA GLU A 5 -11.36 14.16 -1.64
C GLU A 5 -10.78 13.01 -2.48
N ALA A 6 -9.47 13.01 -2.71
CA ALA A 6 -8.77 11.96 -3.46
C ALA A 6 -8.39 10.71 -2.61
N HIS A 7 -8.74 10.68 -1.32
CA HIS A 7 -8.41 9.56 -0.42
C HIS A 7 -6.92 9.18 -0.38
N VAL A 8 -6.03 10.16 -0.49
CA VAL A 8 -4.57 9.98 -0.48
C VAL A 8 -3.87 10.67 0.71
N CYS A 9 -4.61 10.90 1.80
CA CYS A 9 -4.08 11.59 2.98
C CYS A 9 -2.89 10.85 3.59
N THR A 10 -2.98 9.53 3.76
CA THR A 10 -1.93 8.72 4.37
C THR A 10 -0.63 8.74 3.56
N SER A 11 -0.71 8.55 2.25
CA SER A 11 0.46 8.59 1.37
C SER A 11 1.09 9.99 1.32
N THR A 12 0.27 11.04 1.25
CA THR A 12 0.74 12.44 1.29
C THR A 12 1.39 12.77 2.64
N TYR A 13 0.78 12.33 3.74
CA TYR A 13 1.37 12.50 5.08
C TYR A 13 2.77 11.90 5.15
N LEU A 14 2.96 10.65 4.70
CA LEU A 14 4.27 10.01 4.71
C LEU A 14 5.27 10.68 3.79
N SER A 15 4.85 11.12 2.60
CA SER A 15 5.71 11.84 1.65
C SER A 15 6.24 13.15 2.21
N LEU A 16 5.54 13.76 3.15
CA LEU A 16 5.99 14.95 3.86
C LEU A 16 6.77 14.59 5.14
N TYR A 17 6.26 13.65 5.92
CA TYR A 17 6.83 13.28 7.20
C TYR A 17 8.24 12.67 7.08
N ILE A 18 8.45 11.74 6.16
CA ILE A 18 9.74 11.05 6.00
C ILE A 18 10.86 12.05 5.64
N PRO A 19 10.72 12.93 4.63
CA PRO A 19 11.73 13.96 4.36
C PRO A 19 11.93 14.94 5.51
N SER A 20 10.90 15.28 6.28
CA SER A 20 11.06 16.18 7.42
C SER A 20 11.93 15.57 8.51
N VAL A 21 11.85 14.27 8.73
CA VAL A 21 12.67 13.55 9.71
C VAL A 21 14.11 13.35 9.20
N ILE A 22 14.26 12.93 7.93
CA ILE A 22 15.59 12.59 7.37
C ILE A 22 16.39 13.82 6.99
N LEU A 23 15.74 14.78 6.31
CA LEU A 23 16.39 15.96 5.74
C LEU A 23 16.23 17.20 6.61
N HIS A 24 15.58 17.05 7.79
CA HIS A 24 15.25 18.16 8.69
C HIS A 24 14.50 19.30 7.98
N THR A 25 13.67 18.96 6.98
CA THR A 25 12.89 19.94 6.23
C THR A 25 11.81 20.53 7.12
N GLN A 26 11.73 21.85 7.17
CA GLN A 26 10.70 22.53 7.94
C GLN A 26 9.35 22.44 7.24
N ILE A 27 8.47 21.61 7.77
CA ILE A 27 7.09 21.50 7.32
C ILE A 27 6.19 22.09 8.40
N PRO A 28 5.26 22.99 8.05
CA PRO A 28 4.34 23.56 9.03
C PRO A 28 3.53 22.45 9.72
N GLN A 29 3.52 22.46 11.06
CA GLN A 29 2.89 21.41 11.86
C GLN A 29 1.40 21.24 11.53
N TRP A 30 0.69 22.34 11.26
CA TRP A 30 -0.73 22.29 10.89
C TRP A 30 -1.00 21.44 9.63
N VAL A 31 -0.06 21.36 8.68
CA VAL A 31 -0.19 20.52 7.48
C VAL A 31 -0.12 19.05 7.85
N LEU A 32 0.82 18.68 8.71
CA LEU A 32 0.96 17.31 9.19
C LEU A 32 -0.25 16.90 10.05
N ASP A 33 -0.75 17.80 10.88
CA ASP A 33 -1.92 17.53 11.73
C ASP A 33 -3.19 17.36 10.88
N GLU A 34 -3.36 18.15 9.82
CA GLU A 34 -4.51 18.04 8.92
C GLU A 34 -4.52 16.74 8.10
N LEU A 35 -3.35 16.25 7.72
CA LEU A 35 -3.18 15.03 6.91
C LEU A 35 -3.01 13.78 7.75
N ARG A 36 -2.97 13.90 9.07
CA ARG A 36 -2.68 12.81 10.00
C ARG A 36 -3.65 11.64 9.82
N PRO A 37 -3.17 10.43 9.46
CA PRO A 37 -4.03 9.27 9.27
C PRO A 37 -4.55 8.71 10.60
N GLN A 38 -5.71 8.07 10.57
CA GLN A 38 -6.30 7.46 11.78
C GLN A 38 -5.44 6.32 12.34
N ASN A 39 -4.75 5.58 11.49
CA ASN A 39 -3.90 4.44 11.83
C ASN A 39 -2.42 4.79 11.93
N ILE A 40 -2.10 6.04 12.26
CA ILE A 40 -0.71 6.52 12.37
C ILE A 40 0.16 5.63 13.27
N LYS A 41 -0.36 5.13 14.39
CA LYS A 41 0.38 4.24 15.30
C LYS A 41 0.83 2.95 14.63
N LYS A 42 -0.07 2.30 13.85
CA LYS A 42 0.23 1.08 13.10
C LYS A 42 1.27 1.36 12.01
N LEU A 43 1.11 2.48 11.32
CA LEU A 43 2.01 2.89 10.26
C LEU A 43 3.42 3.17 10.79
N MET A 44 3.54 3.93 11.89
CA MET A 44 4.83 4.21 12.52
C MET A 44 5.51 2.95 13.05
N ARG A 45 4.74 2.00 13.59
CA ARG A 45 5.30 0.71 13.99
C ARG A 45 5.87 -0.06 12.80
N LEU A 46 5.16 -0.14 11.67
CA LEU A 46 5.66 -0.80 10.47
C LEU A 46 6.92 -0.11 9.92
N LEU A 47 6.98 1.21 9.93
CA LEU A 47 8.17 1.97 9.53
C LEU A 47 9.36 1.69 10.46
N SER A 48 9.12 1.69 11.77
CA SER A 48 10.14 1.38 12.78
C SER A 48 10.67 -0.05 12.64
N GLU A 49 9.78 -1.03 12.41
CA GLU A 49 10.17 -2.43 12.19
C GLU A 49 10.97 -2.63 10.88
N ALA A 50 10.82 -1.74 9.91
CA ALA A 50 11.60 -1.73 8.68
C ALA A 50 12.94 -0.99 8.82
N GLU A 51 13.23 -0.42 10.01
CA GLU A 51 14.38 0.43 10.25
C GLU A 51 14.48 1.60 9.26
N LEU A 52 13.33 2.01 8.70
CA LEU A 52 13.27 3.23 7.90
C LEU A 52 13.34 4.46 8.84
N PRO A 53 14.17 5.43 8.48
CA PRO A 53 14.71 5.72 7.16
C PRO A 53 16.17 5.31 6.92
N HIS A 54 16.72 4.36 7.63
CA HIS A 54 18.14 4.01 7.47
C HIS A 54 18.41 3.27 6.17
N PRO A 55 19.39 3.69 5.34
CA PRO A 55 19.70 3.05 4.06
C PRO A 55 20.20 1.60 4.19
N GLN A 56 20.57 1.16 5.39
CA GLN A 56 20.98 -0.21 5.70
C GLN A 56 19.88 -1.05 6.36
N GLY A 57 18.68 -0.50 6.48
CA GLY A 57 17.54 -1.17 7.11
C GLY A 57 17.21 -2.51 6.44
N LYS A 58 16.74 -3.45 7.24
CA LYS A 58 16.29 -4.77 6.75
C LYS A 58 15.13 -4.59 5.76
N LYS A 59 15.22 -5.28 4.62
CA LYS A 59 14.12 -5.30 3.66
C LYS A 59 12.86 -5.85 4.32
N PHE A 60 11.72 -5.25 4.04
CA PHE A 60 10.44 -5.80 4.44
C PHE A 60 10.31 -7.25 3.97
N SER A 61 9.83 -8.13 4.84
CA SER A 61 9.28 -9.40 4.37
C SER A 61 8.10 -9.11 3.45
N LYS A 62 7.81 -10.02 2.50
CA LYS A 62 6.70 -9.83 1.54
C LYS A 62 5.37 -9.52 2.24
N MET A 63 5.08 -10.20 3.36
CA MET A 63 3.87 -9.95 4.15
C MET A 63 3.86 -8.56 4.81
N LYS A 64 4.98 -8.14 5.39
CA LYS A 64 5.10 -6.80 5.98
C LYS A 64 4.97 -5.71 4.92
N PHE A 65 5.55 -5.92 3.74
CA PHE A 65 5.40 -5.02 2.61
C PHE A 65 3.94 -4.90 2.17
N LEU A 66 3.21 -6.01 2.07
CA LEU A 66 1.79 -6.02 1.75
C LEU A 66 0.96 -5.28 2.81
N LEU A 67 1.24 -5.54 4.09
CA LEU A 67 0.59 -4.83 5.20
C LEU A 67 0.89 -3.32 5.17
N PHE A 68 2.10 -2.94 4.83
CA PHE A 68 2.46 -1.54 4.67
C PHE A 68 1.72 -0.92 3.48
N GLN A 69 1.69 -1.58 2.34
CA GLN A 69 0.94 -1.13 1.17
C GLN A 69 -0.55 -0.92 1.49
N THR A 70 -1.18 -1.87 2.18
CA THR A 70 -2.60 -1.73 2.57
C THR A 70 -2.81 -0.61 3.59
N ALA A 71 -1.82 -0.31 4.43
CA ALA A 71 -1.90 0.79 5.40
C ALA A 71 -1.78 2.18 4.77
N LEU A 72 -1.33 2.28 3.51
CA LEU A 72 -1.26 3.54 2.77
C LEU A 72 -2.63 3.99 2.23
N TYR A 73 -3.58 3.08 2.10
CA TYR A 73 -4.92 3.42 1.61
C TYR A 73 -5.79 3.98 2.74
N ASP A 74 -6.38 5.12 2.50
CA ASP A 74 -7.31 5.77 3.45
C ASP A 74 -8.67 5.08 3.46
N ASN A 75 -9.06 4.46 2.34
CA ASN A 75 -10.35 3.80 2.18
C ASN A 75 -10.19 2.30 1.95
N LYS A 76 -11.00 1.50 2.66
CA LYS A 76 -11.02 0.05 2.49
C LYS A 76 -11.49 -0.40 1.10
N SER A 77 -12.34 0.40 0.45
CA SER A 77 -12.79 0.13 -0.91
C SER A 77 -11.64 0.11 -1.91
N ASP A 78 -10.67 1.01 -1.75
CA ASP A 78 -9.52 1.12 -2.64
C ASP A 78 -8.60 -0.09 -2.47
N ILE A 79 -8.47 -0.61 -1.25
CA ILE A 79 -7.75 -1.86 -0.97
C ILE A 79 -8.44 -3.03 -1.70
N MET A 80 -9.78 -3.08 -1.64
CA MET A 80 -10.54 -4.14 -2.31
C MET A 80 -10.37 -4.08 -3.83
N GLN A 81 -10.36 -2.90 -4.44
CA GLN A 81 -10.11 -2.73 -5.87
C GLN A 81 -8.71 -3.19 -6.28
N VAL A 82 -7.70 -3.01 -5.43
CA VAL A 82 -6.34 -3.50 -5.70
C VAL A 82 -6.26 -5.02 -5.62
N ILE A 83 -6.94 -5.63 -4.65
CA ILE A 83 -6.96 -7.09 -4.47
C ILE A 83 -7.86 -7.74 -5.52
N PHE A 84 -9.04 -7.17 -5.75
CA PHE A 84 -10.07 -7.63 -6.67
C PHE A 84 -10.33 -6.55 -7.74
N PRO A 85 -9.46 -6.41 -8.73
CA PRO A 85 -9.65 -5.44 -9.80
C PRO A 85 -10.86 -5.80 -10.67
N ASP A 86 -11.27 -4.85 -11.48
CA ASP A 86 -12.41 -5.00 -12.38
C ASP A 86 -12.26 -6.22 -13.28
N ARG A 87 -13.40 -6.81 -13.62
CA ARG A 87 -13.50 -7.98 -14.51
C ARG A 87 -12.75 -7.76 -15.82
N GLN A 88 -12.91 -6.60 -16.44
CA GLN A 88 -12.24 -6.25 -17.70
C GLN A 88 -10.73 -6.32 -17.57
N TRP A 89 -10.17 -5.74 -16.50
CA TRP A 89 -8.73 -5.79 -16.21
C TRP A 89 -8.23 -7.24 -16.01
N MET A 90 -9.04 -8.07 -15.34
CA MET A 90 -8.70 -9.47 -15.11
C MET A 90 -8.74 -10.28 -16.44
N GLU A 91 -9.72 -10.03 -17.28
CA GLU A 91 -9.83 -10.64 -18.61
C GLU A 91 -8.63 -10.28 -19.48
N GLU A 92 -8.23 -9.02 -19.54
CA GLU A 92 -7.08 -8.54 -20.31
C GLU A 92 -5.74 -9.12 -19.79
N ARG A 93 -5.57 -9.17 -18.46
CA ARG A 93 -4.30 -9.58 -17.84
C ARG A 93 -4.08 -11.08 -17.80
N TYR A 94 -5.13 -11.84 -17.56
CA TYR A 94 -5.08 -13.30 -17.34
C TYR A 94 -5.81 -14.11 -18.42
N ASN A 95 -6.38 -13.44 -19.43
CA ASN A 95 -7.16 -14.05 -20.51
C ASN A 95 -8.29 -14.94 -19.98
N CYS A 96 -9.04 -14.44 -18.99
CA CYS A 96 -10.09 -15.16 -18.28
C CYS A 96 -11.45 -14.88 -18.95
N ASN A 97 -11.94 -15.79 -19.77
CA ASN A 97 -13.18 -15.61 -20.54
C ASN A 97 -14.42 -16.24 -19.87
N SER A 98 -14.24 -16.94 -18.76
CA SER A 98 -15.31 -17.61 -18.00
C SER A 98 -15.32 -17.21 -16.55
N VAL A 99 -16.51 -17.26 -15.89
CA VAL A 99 -16.65 -16.96 -14.45
C VAL A 99 -15.76 -17.87 -13.59
N ILE A 100 -15.67 -19.16 -13.95
CA ILE A 100 -14.82 -20.12 -13.23
C ILE A 100 -13.34 -19.75 -13.39
N GLN A 101 -12.93 -19.38 -14.61
CA GLN A 101 -11.56 -18.89 -14.86
C GLN A 101 -11.28 -17.60 -14.09
N LEU A 102 -12.25 -16.68 -14.02
CA LEU A 102 -12.11 -15.44 -13.26
C LEU A 102 -11.87 -15.71 -11.78
N MET A 103 -12.60 -16.63 -11.16
CA MET A 103 -12.37 -17.05 -9.77
C MET A 103 -10.97 -17.64 -9.58
N THR A 104 -10.55 -18.52 -10.50
CA THR A 104 -9.21 -19.11 -10.47
C THR A 104 -8.12 -18.05 -10.62
N CYS A 105 -8.30 -17.11 -11.54
CA CYS A 105 -7.37 -15.98 -11.76
C CYS A 105 -7.28 -15.07 -10.54
N THR A 106 -8.39 -14.84 -9.85
CA THR A 106 -8.42 -14.07 -8.60
C THR A 106 -7.59 -14.76 -7.50
N VAL A 107 -7.75 -16.07 -7.33
CA VAL A 107 -6.95 -16.86 -6.38
C VAL A 107 -5.47 -16.81 -6.76
N ILE A 108 -5.13 -16.99 -8.04
CA ILE A 108 -3.76 -16.90 -8.55
C ILE A 108 -3.16 -15.52 -8.21
N ARG A 109 -3.92 -14.44 -8.44
CA ARG A 109 -3.48 -13.09 -8.13
C ARG A 109 -3.21 -12.89 -6.64
N VAL A 110 -4.10 -13.35 -5.77
CA VAL A 110 -3.89 -13.28 -4.32
C VAL A 110 -2.63 -14.04 -3.91
N LEU A 111 -2.40 -15.22 -4.47
CA LEU A 111 -1.19 -16.01 -4.23
C LEU A 111 0.08 -15.31 -4.75
N ASP A 112 0.00 -14.66 -5.91
CA ASP A 112 1.10 -13.86 -6.46
C ASP A 112 1.41 -12.65 -5.57
N LEU A 113 0.39 -11.95 -5.05
CA LEU A 113 0.55 -10.83 -4.12
C LEU A 113 1.21 -11.25 -2.79
N ILE A 114 0.79 -12.39 -2.25
CA ILE A 114 1.40 -12.98 -1.03
C ILE A 114 2.79 -13.55 -1.33
N GLY A 115 3.13 -13.72 -2.61
CA GLY A 115 4.42 -14.25 -3.04
C GLY A 115 4.62 -15.73 -2.76
N MET A 116 3.53 -16.48 -2.59
CA MET A 116 3.55 -17.94 -2.44
C MET A 116 3.83 -18.67 -3.76
N ARG A 117 3.58 -18.00 -4.89
CA ARG A 117 3.87 -18.61 -6.21
C ARG A 117 5.35 -18.49 -6.50
N LYS A 118 6.05 -19.63 -6.46
CA LYS A 118 7.42 -19.70 -6.98
C LYS A 118 7.39 -19.38 -8.47
N LYS A 119 8.06 -18.31 -8.87
CA LYS A 119 8.25 -17.97 -10.28
C LYS A 119 8.95 -19.18 -10.91
N LYS A 120 8.23 -19.99 -11.71
CA LYS A 120 8.90 -20.97 -12.59
C LYS A 120 9.79 -20.15 -13.54
N ARG A 121 11.08 -20.29 -13.36
CA ARG A 121 12.05 -19.81 -14.34
C ARG A 121 11.93 -20.63 -15.61
#